data_81c399ae52880f11b687a186cb945151
#
_entry.id   81c399ae52880f11b687a186cb945151
#
_cell.length_a   1.000
_cell.length_b   1.000
_cell.length_c   1.000
_cell.angle_alpha   90.00
_cell.angle_beta   90.00
_cell.angle_gamma   90.00
#
_symmetry.space_group_name_H-M   'P 1'
#
loop_
_entity.id
_entity.type
_entity.pdbx_description
1 polymer ?
#
loop_
_entity_poly.entity_id
_entity_poly.type
_entity_poly.pdbx_seq_one_letter_code
_entity_poly.pdbx_strand_id
1 'polypeptide(L)'
;MSHADADRTGLLGRFCDWLKARLAYDQELAMLAQLDLDHMAADIGVSRADLEQILPRDAEDGLLMDRMMRARGLDPTWIREVAGPLLRDLELTCAHCDATRRCRRELSAGTAAANAHVFCRNATTFDAI
;
A
#
# COMPACT_ATOMS: atom_id res chain seq x y z
N MET A 1 -10.95 19.45 -44.63
CA MET A 1 -11.00 18.03 -44.37
C MET A 1 -9.86 17.63 -43.43
N SER A 2 -10.19 17.34 -42.18
CA SER A 2 -9.52 16.52 -41.20
C SER A 2 -8.13 16.92 -40.63
N HIS A 3 -7.91 18.16 -40.32
CA HIS A 3 -6.89 18.48 -39.29
C HIS A 3 -7.28 17.96 -37.89
N ALA A 4 -8.58 17.76 -37.64
CA ALA A 4 -9.11 17.22 -36.40
C ALA A 4 -8.86 15.72 -36.22
N ASP A 5 -8.81 14.94 -37.31
CA ASP A 5 -8.53 13.50 -37.25
C ASP A 5 -7.04 13.17 -37.06
N ALA A 6 -6.17 14.00 -37.62
CA ALA A 6 -4.73 13.87 -37.40
C ALA A 6 -4.33 14.19 -35.95
N ASP A 7 -4.98 15.15 -35.32
CA ASP A 7 -4.76 15.48 -33.91
C ASP A 7 -5.30 14.41 -32.97
N ARG A 8 -6.41 13.78 -33.30
CA ARG A 8 -6.97 12.67 -32.50
C ARG A 8 -6.08 11.43 -32.53
N THR A 9 -5.54 11.08 -33.68
CA THR A 9 -4.58 9.98 -33.80
C THR A 9 -3.26 10.29 -33.11
N GLY A 10 -2.81 11.54 -33.14
CA GLY A 10 -1.60 11.99 -32.44
C GLY A 10 -1.73 11.94 -30.92
N LEU A 11 -2.88 12.37 -30.37
CA LEU A 11 -3.17 12.34 -28.94
C LEU A 11 -3.36 10.91 -28.43
N LEU A 12 -4.09 10.08 -29.15
CA LEU A 12 -4.27 8.67 -28.83
C LEU A 12 -2.97 7.89 -28.90
N GLY A 13 -2.14 8.15 -29.91
CA GLY A 13 -0.79 7.57 -30.03
C GLY A 13 0.10 7.95 -28.86
N ARG A 14 0.12 9.22 -28.46
CA ARG A 14 0.88 9.70 -27.29
C ARG A 14 0.37 9.09 -25.98
N PHE A 15 -0.92 8.98 -25.83
CA PHE A 15 -1.53 8.33 -24.66
C PHE A 15 -1.17 6.84 -24.58
N CYS A 16 -1.26 6.12 -25.71
CA CYS A 16 -0.86 4.72 -25.78
C CYS A 16 0.63 4.53 -25.49
N ASP A 17 1.50 5.39 -26.02
CA ASP A 17 2.94 5.34 -25.77
C ASP A 17 3.26 5.64 -24.30
N TRP A 18 2.59 6.62 -23.71
CA TRP A 18 2.72 6.91 -22.28
C TRP A 18 2.27 5.74 -21.42
N LEU A 19 1.12 5.12 -21.75
CA LEU A 19 0.60 3.97 -21.02
C LEU A 19 1.53 2.77 -21.11
N LYS A 20 2.08 2.48 -22.29
CA LYS A 20 3.08 1.41 -22.47
C LYS A 20 4.35 1.66 -21.67
N ALA A 21 4.86 2.90 -21.68
CA ALA A 21 6.02 3.28 -20.89
C ALA A 21 5.77 3.14 -19.39
N ARG A 22 4.58 3.50 -18.94
CA ARG A 22 4.16 3.37 -17.54
C ARG A 22 4.10 1.91 -17.10
N LEU A 23 3.47 1.05 -17.90
CA LEU A 23 3.36 -0.38 -17.63
C LEU A 23 4.73 -1.07 -17.62
N ALA A 24 5.61 -0.71 -18.56
CA ALA A 24 6.98 -1.23 -18.62
C ALA A 24 7.78 -0.82 -17.37
N TYR A 25 7.65 0.43 -16.93
CA TYR A 25 8.28 0.92 -15.70
C TYR A 25 7.82 0.16 -14.45
N ASP A 26 6.51 -0.06 -14.33
CA ASP A 26 5.95 -0.82 -13.21
C ASP A 26 6.42 -2.28 -13.21
N GLN A 27 6.58 -2.90 -14.38
CA GLN A 27 7.13 -4.24 -14.53
C GLN A 27 8.62 -4.30 -14.15
N GLU A 28 9.41 -3.32 -14.55
CA GLU A 28 10.83 -3.23 -14.17
C GLU A 28 10.99 -3.07 -12.64
N LEU A 29 10.19 -2.21 -12.03
CA LEU A 29 10.17 -2.04 -10.58
C LEU A 29 9.79 -3.34 -9.86
N ALA A 30 8.81 -4.07 -10.36
CA ALA A 30 8.41 -5.36 -9.80
C ALA A 30 9.52 -6.41 -9.92
N MET A 31 10.24 -6.46 -11.04
CA MET A 31 11.40 -7.34 -11.21
C MET A 31 12.55 -6.98 -10.28
N LEU A 32 12.88 -5.70 -10.15
CA LEU A 32 13.91 -5.22 -9.23
C LEU A 32 13.57 -5.54 -7.77
N ALA A 33 12.31 -5.35 -7.39
CA ALA A 33 11.83 -5.70 -6.04
C ALA A 33 11.99 -7.19 -5.75
N GLN A 34 11.73 -8.06 -6.74
CA GLN A 34 11.92 -9.51 -6.58
C GLN A 34 13.38 -9.90 -6.44
N LEU A 35 14.28 -9.27 -7.20
CA LEU A 35 15.72 -9.49 -7.10
C LEU A 35 16.27 -9.06 -5.74
N ASP A 36 15.81 -7.91 -5.23
CA ASP A 36 16.20 -7.43 -3.90
C ASP A 36 15.74 -8.37 -2.79
N LEU A 37 14.55 -8.95 -2.90
CA LEU A 37 14.04 -9.93 -1.95
C LEU A 37 14.88 -11.21 -1.92
N ASP A 38 15.29 -11.71 -3.07
CA ASP A 38 16.17 -12.90 -3.16
C ASP A 38 17.53 -12.63 -2.53
N HIS A 39 18.12 -11.46 -2.78
CA HIS A 39 19.38 -11.04 -2.15
C HIS A 39 19.24 -10.86 -0.64
N MET A 40 18.19 -10.21 -0.18
CA MET A 40 17.93 -10.02 1.24
C MET A 40 17.74 -11.37 1.96
N ALA A 41 16.99 -12.28 1.38
CA ALA A 41 16.78 -13.62 1.92
C ALA A 41 18.09 -14.39 2.06
N ALA A 42 18.95 -14.33 1.03
CA ALA A 42 20.27 -14.95 1.05
C ALA A 42 21.19 -14.35 2.12
N ASP A 43 21.18 -13.02 2.27
CA ASP A 43 22.03 -12.32 3.24
C ASP A 43 21.68 -12.64 4.70
N ILE A 44 20.40 -12.83 5.01
CA ILE A 44 19.96 -13.17 6.38
C ILE A 44 19.78 -14.67 6.60
N GLY A 45 20.02 -15.49 5.58
CA GLY A 45 20.00 -16.96 5.71
C GLY A 45 18.61 -17.57 5.84
N VAL A 46 17.58 -16.90 5.34
CA VAL A 46 16.19 -17.41 5.29
C VAL A 46 15.77 -17.70 3.85
N SER A 47 14.75 -18.54 3.69
CA SER A 47 14.17 -18.74 2.38
C SER A 47 13.37 -17.52 1.92
N ARG A 48 13.22 -17.34 0.61
CA ARG A 48 12.36 -16.29 0.08
C ARG A 48 10.93 -16.38 0.60
N ALA A 49 10.39 -17.60 0.70
CA ALA A 49 9.05 -17.84 1.21
C ALA A 49 8.91 -17.38 2.68
N ASP A 50 9.91 -17.62 3.51
CA ASP A 50 9.93 -17.15 4.89
C ASP A 50 10.02 -15.63 4.96
N LEU A 51 10.83 -15.01 4.10
CA LEU A 51 10.94 -13.55 4.01
C LEU A 51 9.61 -12.92 3.57
N GLU A 52 8.92 -13.50 2.60
CA GLU A 52 7.61 -13.03 2.13
C GLU A 52 6.53 -13.13 3.22
N GLN A 53 6.65 -14.06 4.16
CA GLN A 53 5.75 -14.14 5.32
C GLN A 53 6.00 -13.03 6.35
N ILE A 54 7.23 -12.53 6.44
CA ILE A 54 7.63 -11.48 7.38
C ILE A 54 7.32 -10.09 6.80
N LEU A 55 7.43 -9.93 5.48
CA LEU A 55 7.19 -8.65 4.80
C LEU A 55 5.70 -8.37 4.64
N PRO A 56 5.29 -7.08 4.63
CA PRO A 56 3.93 -6.68 4.30
C PRO A 56 3.55 -7.22 2.91
N ARG A 57 2.43 -7.93 2.85
CA ARG A 57 2.03 -8.68 1.65
C ARG A 57 1.68 -7.82 0.46
N ASP A 58 1.22 -6.58 0.68
CA ASP A 58 0.77 -5.70 -0.40
C ASP A 58 0.93 -4.22 -0.05
N ALA A 59 1.18 -3.40 -1.07
CA ALA A 59 1.02 -1.96 -0.97
C ALA A 59 -0.41 -1.55 -0.52
N GLU A 60 -1.40 -2.41 -0.74
CA GLU A 60 -2.76 -2.23 -0.25
C GLU A 60 -2.87 -2.24 1.27
N ASP A 61 -2.09 -3.04 1.98
CA ASP A 61 -2.13 -3.10 3.45
C ASP A 61 -1.62 -1.79 4.06
N GLY A 62 -0.57 -1.19 3.49
CA GLY A 62 -0.13 0.15 3.86
C GLY A 62 -1.19 1.21 3.59
N LEU A 63 -1.91 1.11 2.47
CA LEU A 63 -3.01 2.01 2.14
C LEU A 63 -4.21 1.86 3.09
N LEU A 64 -4.54 0.66 3.52
CA LEU A 64 -5.59 0.42 4.50
C LEU A 64 -5.26 1.06 5.84
N MET A 65 -4.03 0.96 6.30
CA MET A 65 -3.59 1.59 7.53
C MET A 65 -3.68 3.12 7.44
N ASP A 66 -3.22 3.72 6.36
CA ASP A 66 -3.33 5.15 6.11
C ASP A 66 -4.80 5.60 6.10
N ARG A 67 -5.66 4.85 5.44
CA ARG A 67 -7.10 5.13 5.41
C ARG A 67 -7.74 5.03 6.79
N MET A 68 -7.37 4.03 7.59
CA MET A 68 -7.86 3.88 8.95
C MET A 68 -7.40 5.04 9.84
N MET A 69 -6.12 5.44 9.77
CA MET A 69 -5.61 6.60 10.49
C MET A 69 -6.41 7.85 10.16
N ARG A 70 -6.62 8.14 8.87
CA ARG A 70 -7.40 9.29 8.44
C ARG A 70 -8.85 9.23 8.88
N ALA A 71 -9.47 8.05 8.84
CA ALA A 71 -10.83 7.86 9.35
C ALA A 71 -10.94 8.17 10.84
N ARG A 72 -9.86 7.98 11.59
CA ARG A 72 -9.77 8.29 13.03
C ARG A 72 -9.22 9.68 13.32
N GLY A 73 -9.04 10.52 12.30
CA GLY A 73 -8.54 11.89 12.45
C GLY A 73 -7.04 12.00 12.67
N LEU A 74 -6.27 10.96 12.34
CA LEU A 74 -4.81 10.96 12.43
C LEU A 74 -4.19 11.26 11.08
N ASP A 75 -3.09 12.02 11.07
CA ASP A 75 -2.29 12.28 9.87
C ASP A 75 -1.13 11.29 9.79
N PRO A 76 -1.15 10.36 8.81
CA PRO A 76 -0.07 9.38 8.66
C PRO A 76 1.30 10.00 8.43
N THR A 77 1.36 11.13 7.73
CA THR A 77 2.60 11.83 7.43
C THR A 77 3.23 12.39 8.71
N TRP A 78 2.42 13.03 9.54
CA TRP A 78 2.88 13.56 10.82
C TRP A 78 3.37 12.45 11.75
N ILE A 79 2.64 11.35 11.85
CA ILE A 79 3.03 10.20 12.67
C ILE A 79 4.36 9.62 12.19
N ARG A 80 4.56 9.54 10.87
CA ARG A 80 5.82 9.07 10.28
C ARG A 80 7.01 9.91 10.68
N GLU A 81 6.82 11.23 10.76
CA GLU A 81 7.88 12.16 11.14
C GLU A 81 8.20 12.13 12.63
N VAL A 82 7.18 12.05 13.49
CA VAL A 82 7.37 12.18 14.94
C VAL A 82 7.53 10.84 15.67
N ALA A 83 7.03 9.75 15.11
CA ALA A 83 6.97 8.44 15.75
C ALA A 83 7.24 7.29 14.77
N GLY A 84 8.31 7.39 13.98
CA GLY A 84 8.67 6.41 12.96
C GLY A 84 8.75 4.95 13.48
N PRO A 85 9.41 4.66 14.63
CA PRO A 85 9.43 3.31 15.20
C PRO A 85 8.04 2.77 15.55
N LEU A 86 7.17 3.59 16.10
CA LEU A 86 5.78 3.23 16.40
C LEU A 86 5.01 2.93 15.11
N LEU A 87 5.19 3.74 14.08
CA LEU A 87 4.56 3.50 12.78
C LEU A 87 4.94 2.13 12.22
N ARG A 88 6.21 1.75 12.34
CA ARG A 88 6.70 0.44 11.90
C ARG A 88 6.01 -0.71 12.62
N ASP A 89 5.82 -0.59 13.94
CA ASP A 89 5.10 -1.59 14.73
C ASP A 89 3.63 -1.68 14.32
N LEU A 90 2.99 -0.56 14.05
CA LEU A 90 1.63 -0.48 13.52
C LEU A 90 1.50 -1.14 12.14
N GLU A 91 2.46 -0.89 11.27
CA GLU A 91 2.54 -1.51 9.93
C GLU A 91 2.66 -3.02 10.00
N LEU A 92 3.53 -3.53 10.87
CA LEU A 92 3.69 -4.97 11.08
C LEU A 92 2.41 -5.63 11.61
N THR A 93 1.76 -5.01 12.57
CA THR A 93 0.47 -5.50 13.11
C THR A 93 -0.60 -5.52 12.02
N CYS A 94 -0.67 -4.49 11.20
CA CYS A 94 -1.61 -4.39 10.09
C CYS A 94 -1.32 -5.46 9.02
N ALA A 95 -0.05 -5.68 8.69
CA ALA A 95 0.38 -6.67 7.68
C ALA A 95 -0.01 -8.11 8.07
N HIS A 96 -0.07 -8.42 9.36
CA HIS A 96 -0.47 -9.74 9.87
C HIS A 96 -1.95 -9.80 10.28
N CYS A 97 -2.73 -8.78 9.97
CA CYS A 97 -4.14 -8.72 10.32
C CYS A 97 -4.96 -9.67 9.43
N ASP A 98 -5.84 -10.45 10.05
CA ASP A 98 -6.77 -11.35 9.38
C ASP A 98 -8.14 -10.71 9.07
N ALA A 99 -8.35 -9.46 9.47
CA ALA A 99 -9.60 -8.72 9.30
C ALA A 99 -9.56 -7.70 8.14
N THR A 100 -8.69 -7.86 7.16
CA THR A 100 -8.51 -6.91 6.04
C THR A 100 -9.77 -6.73 5.20
N ARG A 101 -10.53 -7.78 4.95
CA ARG A 101 -11.79 -7.69 4.19
C ARG A 101 -12.82 -6.85 4.94
N ARG A 102 -12.95 -7.05 6.24
CA ARG A 102 -13.84 -6.26 7.07
C ARG A 102 -13.38 -4.80 7.12
N CYS A 103 -12.09 -4.57 7.27
CA CYS A 103 -11.50 -3.24 7.27
C CYS A 103 -11.87 -2.47 5.99
N ARG A 104 -11.70 -3.07 4.82
CA ARG A 104 -12.08 -2.47 3.54
C ARG A 104 -13.56 -2.12 3.47
N ARG A 105 -14.43 -3.03 3.89
CA ARG A 105 -15.88 -2.80 3.90
C ARG A 105 -16.27 -1.65 4.82
N GLU A 106 -15.73 -1.65 6.02
CA GLU A 106 -16.01 -0.61 7.02
C GLU A 106 -15.49 0.76 6.57
N LEU A 107 -14.29 0.82 5.99
CA LEU A 107 -13.74 2.06 5.41
C LEU A 107 -14.58 2.57 4.25
N SER A 108 -15.02 1.70 3.36
CA SER A 108 -15.88 2.06 2.23
C SER A 108 -17.27 2.52 2.68
N ALA A 109 -17.79 1.95 3.76
CA ALA A 109 -19.09 2.32 4.34
C ALA A 109 -19.02 3.57 5.24
N GLY A 110 -17.82 4.07 5.57
CA GLY A 110 -17.65 5.18 6.50
C GLY A 110 -17.88 4.83 7.98
N THR A 111 -17.88 3.54 8.33
CA THR A 111 -18.15 3.02 9.68
C THR A 111 -16.91 2.52 10.40
N ALA A 112 -15.74 2.59 9.77
CA ALA A 112 -14.51 2.03 10.32
C ALA A 112 -14.10 2.66 11.65
N ALA A 113 -14.17 3.98 11.78
CA ALA A 113 -13.81 4.68 13.02
C ALA A 113 -14.71 4.26 14.19
N ALA A 114 -16.00 4.11 13.96
CA ALA A 114 -16.97 3.72 14.97
C ALA A 114 -16.79 2.25 15.44
N ASN A 115 -16.41 1.36 14.51
CA ASN A 115 -16.33 -0.07 14.75
C ASN A 115 -14.89 -0.61 14.89
N ALA A 116 -13.89 0.25 14.86
CA ALA A 116 -12.47 -0.15 14.84
C ALA A 116 -12.10 -1.09 15.99
N HIS A 117 -12.58 -0.86 17.20
CA HIS A 117 -12.28 -1.69 18.36
C HIS A 117 -12.76 -3.14 18.24
N VAL A 118 -13.70 -3.42 17.33
CA VAL A 118 -14.22 -4.78 17.11
C VAL A 118 -13.26 -5.61 16.25
N PHE A 119 -12.57 -5.00 15.28
CA PHE A 119 -11.78 -5.73 14.29
C PHE A 119 -10.34 -5.25 14.11
N CYS A 120 -10.02 -4.00 14.44
CA CYS A 120 -8.70 -3.42 14.22
C CYS A 120 -7.78 -3.67 15.41
N ARG A 121 -6.70 -4.40 15.20
CA ARG A 121 -5.69 -4.68 16.25
C ARG A 121 -4.93 -3.44 16.70
N ASN A 122 -4.87 -2.42 15.88
CA ASN A 122 -4.20 -1.15 16.16
C ASN A 122 -5.12 -0.11 16.81
N ALA A 123 -6.40 -0.40 16.99
CA ALA A 123 -7.38 0.57 17.45
C ALA A 123 -7.00 1.23 18.78
N THR A 124 -6.57 0.45 19.75
CA THR A 124 -6.15 0.95 21.07
C THR A 124 -4.91 1.83 20.97
N THR A 125 -3.95 1.47 20.13
CA THR A 125 -2.75 2.27 19.90
C THR A 125 -3.09 3.59 19.21
N PHE A 126 -3.99 3.57 18.23
CA PHE A 126 -4.47 4.80 17.59
C PHE A 126 -5.17 5.75 18.56
N ASP A 127 -5.88 5.21 19.55
CA ASP A 127 -6.52 6.05 20.58
C ASP A 127 -5.50 6.74 21.49
N ALA A 128 -4.31 6.16 21.65
CA ALA A 128 -3.23 6.69 22.49
C ALA A 128 -2.35 7.76 21.79
N ILE A 129 -2.50 7.92 20.50
CA ILE A 129 -1.80 8.94 19.71
C ILE A 129 -2.64 10.22 19.66
#